data_74e75a41c8207d8f817a363c878051b2
#
_entry.id   74e75a41c8207d8f817a363c878051b2
#
_cell.length_a   1.000
_cell.length_b   1.000
_cell.length_c   1.000
_cell.angle_alpha   90.00
_cell.angle_beta   90.00
_cell.angle_gamma   90.00
#
_symmetry.space_group_name_H-M   'P 1'
#
loop_
_entity.id
_entity.type
_entity.pdbx_description
1 polymer ?
#
loop_
_entity_poly.entity_id
_entity_poly.type
_entity_poly.pdbx_seq_one_letter_code
_entity_poly.pdbx_strand_id
1 'polypeptide(L)'
;LRGIIGHEIGHVKLGHSMSQMRTAYMASAGRKAAASSRGVGGALAASELGELGEALINSQFSQSQETSSDDYGLAFMKKHGYNVKAMESAFRKLAAASGGKKGGTMDNMLSTHPDPGARADRMRDMANK
;
A
#
# COMPACT_ATOMS: atom_id res chain seq x y z
N LEU A 1 13.82 0.50 9.72
CA LEU A 1 14.02 0.56 8.28
C LEU A 1 13.92 -0.83 7.62
N ARG A 2 14.71 -1.83 8.03
CA ARG A 2 14.74 -3.17 7.40
C ARG A 2 13.38 -3.88 7.39
N GLY A 3 12.60 -3.76 8.46
CA GLY A 3 11.23 -4.30 8.52
C GLY A 3 10.28 -3.64 7.51
N ILE A 4 10.37 -2.32 7.35
CA ILE A 4 9.59 -1.60 6.33
C ILE A 4 10.01 -2.02 4.92
N ILE A 5 11.30 -2.12 4.65
CA ILE A 5 11.78 -2.62 3.35
C ILE A 5 11.27 -4.04 3.10
N GLY A 6 11.30 -4.92 4.09
CA GLY A 6 10.76 -6.27 3.99
C GLY A 6 9.25 -6.29 3.69
N HIS A 7 8.49 -5.37 4.28
CA HIS A 7 7.06 -5.17 4.01
C HIS A 7 6.83 -4.71 2.55
N GLU A 8 7.57 -3.73 2.05
CA GLU A 8 7.47 -3.26 0.65
C GLU A 8 7.84 -4.37 -0.35
N ILE A 9 8.88 -5.15 -0.05
CA ILE A 9 9.23 -6.33 -0.84
C ILE A 9 8.07 -7.34 -0.82
N GLY A 10 7.37 -7.47 0.29
CA GLY A 10 6.17 -8.28 0.44
C GLY A 10 5.09 -7.88 -0.57
N HIS A 11 4.75 -6.59 -0.68
CA HIS A 11 3.78 -6.09 -1.66
C HIS A 11 4.16 -6.46 -3.10
N VAL A 12 5.43 -6.32 -3.46
CA VAL A 12 5.93 -6.68 -4.79
C VAL A 12 5.86 -8.19 -5.02
N LYS A 13 6.38 -8.98 -4.07
CA LYS A 13 6.45 -10.46 -4.18
C LYS A 13 5.08 -11.13 -4.20
N LEU A 14 4.12 -10.59 -3.47
CA LEU A 14 2.75 -11.09 -3.40
C LEU A 14 1.86 -10.51 -4.52
N GLY A 15 2.40 -9.66 -5.38
CA GLY A 15 1.70 -9.10 -6.52
C GLY A 15 0.62 -8.06 -6.17
N HIS A 16 0.66 -7.48 -4.97
CA HIS A 16 -0.35 -6.52 -4.53
C HIS A 16 -0.39 -5.28 -5.41
N SER A 17 0.76 -4.70 -5.76
CA SER A 17 0.87 -3.55 -6.64
C SER A 17 0.34 -3.86 -8.05
N MET A 18 0.63 -5.05 -8.58
CA MET A 18 0.08 -5.51 -9.85
C MET A 18 -1.43 -5.71 -9.82
N SER A 19 -1.95 -6.21 -8.70
CA SER A 19 -3.39 -6.35 -8.48
C SER A 19 -4.10 -4.99 -8.49
N GLN A 20 -3.54 -3.99 -7.80
CA GLN A 20 -4.07 -2.62 -7.81
C GLN A 20 -4.05 -2.00 -9.21
N MET A 21 -2.93 -2.14 -9.92
CA MET A 21 -2.78 -1.66 -11.28
C MET A 21 -3.82 -2.29 -12.23
N ARG A 22 -4.02 -3.61 -12.12
CA ARG A 22 -5.03 -4.34 -12.87
C ARG A 22 -6.45 -3.82 -12.60
N THR A 23 -6.78 -3.62 -11.31
CA THR A 23 -8.09 -3.10 -10.89
C THR A 23 -8.32 -1.68 -11.42
N ALA A 24 -7.33 -0.81 -11.32
CA ALA A 24 -7.40 0.55 -11.83
C ALA A 24 -7.56 0.57 -13.37
N TYR A 25 -6.82 -0.28 -14.08
CA TYR A 25 -6.93 -0.42 -15.53
C TYR A 25 -8.31 -0.92 -15.95
N MET A 26 -8.85 -1.94 -15.30
CA MET A 26 -10.19 -2.47 -15.60
C MET A 26 -11.28 -1.44 -15.32
N ALA A 27 -11.17 -0.67 -14.25
CA ALA A 27 -12.10 0.41 -13.93
C ALA A 27 -12.05 1.53 -15.00
N SER A 28 -10.86 1.89 -15.48
CA SER A 28 -10.67 2.84 -16.58
C SER A 28 -11.29 2.33 -17.88
N ALA A 29 -11.00 1.07 -18.25
CA ALA A 29 -11.58 0.44 -19.44
C ALA A 29 -13.12 0.39 -19.39
N GLY A 30 -13.70 0.10 -18.21
CA GLY A 30 -15.15 0.11 -18.02
C GLY A 30 -15.76 1.51 -18.21
N ARG A 31 -15.10 2.56 -17.68
CA ARG A 31 -15.53 3.95 -17.91
C ARG A 31 -15.48 4.36 -19.38
N LYS A 32 -14.43 3.94 -20.10
CA LYS A 32 -14.30 4.17 -21.55
C LYS A 32 -15.45 3.54 -22.33
N ALA A 33 -15.73 2.27 -22.07
CA ALA A 33 -16.82 1.57 -22.74
C ALA A 33 -18.16 2.26 -22.48
N ALA A 34 -18.42 2.73 -21.25
CA ALA A 34 -19.63 3.49 -20.91
C ALA A 34 -19.68 4.88 -21.57
N ALA A 35 -18.55 5.57 -21.70
CA ALA A 35 -18.46 6.88 -22.37
C ALA A 35 -18.62 6.78 -23.89
N SER A 36 -18.03 5.76 -24.51
CA SER A 36 -18.12 5.53 -25.97
C SER A 36 -19.57 5.22 -26.40
N SER A 37 -20.34 4.54 -25.55
CA SER A 37 -21.75 4.29 -25.81
C SER A 37 -22.63 5.57 -25.83
N ARG A 38 -22.10 6.68 -25.29
CA ARG A 38 -22.76 8.01 -25.24
C ARG A 38 -22.22 9.01 -26.26
N GLY A 39 -21.36 8.60 -27.19
CA GLY A 39 -20.86 9.44 -28.28
C GLY A 39 -19.79 10.49 -27.87
N VAL A 40 -19.20 10.39 -26.69
CA VAL A 40 -18.19 11.35 -26.18
C VAL A 40 -16.79 10.73 -26.28
N GLY A 41 -16.36 10.36 -27.50
CA GLY A 41 -15.22 9.47 -27.67
C GLY A 41 -13.83 10.05 -27.87
N GLY A 42 -13.64 11.38 -27.94
CA GLY A 42 -12.37 11.93 -28.43
C GLY A 42 -11.47 12.65 -27.41
N ALA A 43 -12.02 13.22 -26.35
CA ALA A 43 -11.28 14.09 -25.45
C ALA A 43 -10.73 13.36 -24.19
N LEU A 44 -11.10 12.10 -24.00
CA LEU A 44 -10.84 11.36 -22.74
C LEU A 44 -9.47 10.66 -22.69
N ALA A 45 -8.82 10.41 -23.83
CA ALA A 45 -7.62 9.58 -23.84
C ALA A 45 -6.37 10.21 -23.21
N ALA A 46 -6.24 11.54 -23.22
CA ALA A 46 -5.07 12.22 -22.65
C ALA A 46 -5.17 12.44 -21.14
N SER A 47 -6.40 12.59 -20.59
CA SER A 47 -6.61 12.70 -19.16
C SER A 47 -6.53 11.37 -18.42
N GLU A 48 -6.70 10.26 -19.12
CA GLU A 48 -6.83 8.92 -18.54
C GLU A 48 -5.54 8.34 -17.96
N LEU A 49 -4.40 8.60 -18.58
CA LEU A 49 -3.09 8.20 -18.04
C LEU A 49 -2.80 8.96 -16.74
N GLY A 50 -3.21 10.23 -16.66
CA GLY A 50 -3.14 11.04 -15.45
C GLY A 50 -4.07 10.52 -14.36
N GLU A 51 -5.34 10.27 -14.68
CA GLU A 51 -6.33 9.72 -13.75
C GLU A 51 -5.96 8.31 -13.26
N LEU A 52 -5.42 7.47 -14.14
CA LEU A 52 -4.95 6.13 -13.78
C LEU A 52 -3.75 6.22 -12.82
N GLY A 53 -2.81 7.12 -13.11
CA GLY A 53 -1.65 7.36 -12.25
C GLY A 53 -2.08 7.91 -10.89
N GLU A 54 -3.00 8.86 -10.85
CA GLU A 54 -3.55 9.43 -9.62
C GLU A 54 -4.33 8.38 -8.81
N ALA A 55 -5.14 7.57 -9.46
CA ALA A 55 -5.87 6.48 -8.81
C ALA A 55 -4.94 5.44 -8.20
N LEU A 56 -3.80 5.14 -8.84
CA LEU A 56 -2.78 4.23 -8.31
C LEU A 56 -2.04 4.82 -7.12
N ILE A 57 -1.66 6.11 -7.19
CA ILE A 57 -0.97 6.81 -6.11
C ILE A 57 -1.87 6.93 -4.87
N ASN A 58 -3.17 7.12 -5.06
CA ASN A 58 -4.15 7.29 -3.99
C ASN A 58 -4.82 5.98 -3.55
N SER A 59 -4.49 4.84 -4.18
CA SER A 59 -5.08 3.56 -3.81
C SER A 59 -4.47 3.03 -2.51
N GLN A 60 -5.34 2.66 -1.57
CA GLN A 60 -4.93 1.99 -0.35
C GLN A 60 -4.82 0.48 -0.58
N PHE A 61 -3.83 -0.13 0.03
CA PHE A 61 -3.80 -1.59 0.15
C PHE A 61 -4.90 -2.05 1.10
N SER A 62 -5.52 -3.20 0.81
CA SER A 62 -6.50 -3.79 1.71
C SER A 62 -5.85 -4.30 2.99
N GLN A 63 -6.62 -4.43 4.08
CA GLN A 63 -6.11 -4.99 5.33
C GLN A 63 -5.50 -6.39 5.15
N SER A 64 -6.03 -7.21 4.25
CA SER A 64 -5.46 -8.54 3.97
C SER A 64 -4.13 -8.44 3.23
N GLN A 65 -3.96 -7.48 2.32
CA GLN A 65 -2.70 -7.21 1.64
C GLN A 65 -1.65 -6.67 2.60
N GLU A 66 -2.03 -5.75 3.49
CA GLU A 66 -1.15 -5.24 4.55
C GLU A 66 -0.72 -6.36 5.49
N THR A 67 -1.66 -7.19 5.92
CA THR A 67 -1.39 -8.34 6.80
C THR A 67 -0.40 -9.30 6.17
N SER A 68 -0.60 -9.69 4.92
CA SER A 68 0.30 -10.63 4.23
C SER A 68 1.68 -10.02 3.94
N SER A 69 1.77 -8.71 3.67
CA SER A 69 3.04 -8.01 3.53
C SER A 69 3.78 -7.84 4.86
N ASP A 70 3.06 -7.62 5.94
CA ASP A 70 3.63 -7.61 7.30
C ASP A 70 4.21 -8.97 7.67
N ASP A 71 3.49 -10.05 7.37
CA ASP A 71 3.95 -11.43 7.61
C ASP A 71 5.20 -11.74 6.78
N TYR A 72 5.22 -11.31 5.54
CA TYR A 72 6.41 -11.44 4.69
C TYR A 72 7.60 -10.66 5.27
N GLY A 73 7.37 -9.40 5.68
CA GLY A 73 8.40 -8.56 6.31
C GLY A 73 8.95 -9.17 7.59
N LEU A 74 8.08 -9.74 8.44
CA LEU A 74 8.48 -10.43 9.67
C LEU A 74 9.29 -11.69 9.37
N ALA A 75 8.85 -12.50 8.40
CA ALA A 75 9.58 -13.69 7.96
C ALA A 75 10.95 -13.33 7.38
N PHE A 76 11.02 -12.25 6.59
CA PHE A 76 12.26 -11.69 6.08
C PHE A 76 13.21 -11.30 7.23
N MET A 77 12.72 -10.59 8.24
CA MET A 77 13.51 -10.21 9.41
C MET A 77 14.05 -11.43 10.16
N LYS A 78 13.18 -12.43 10.43
CA LYS A 78 13.58 -13.70 11.07
C LYS A 78 14.64 -14.44 10.28
N LYS A 79 14.44 -14.60 8.98
CA LYS A 79 15.36 -15.32 8.08
C LYS A 79 16.77 -14.71 8.06
N HIS A 80 16.87 -13.40 8.18
CA HIS A 80 18.14 -12.68 8.12
C HIS A 80 18.72 -12.32 9.51
N GLY A 81 18.16 -12.87 10.59
CA GLY A 81 18.66 -12.65 11.94
C GLY A 81 18.47 -11.22 12.46
N TYR A 82 17.52 -10.47 11.91
CA TYR A 82 17.22 -9.12 12.35
C TYR A 82 16.27 -9.11 13.55
N ASN A 83 16.37 -8.07 14.37
CA ASN A 83 15.49 -7.90 15.52
C ASN A 83 14.04 -7.66 15.09
N VAL A 84 13.19 -8.66 15.22
CA VAL A 84 11.77 -8.61 14.82
C VAL A 84 10.95 -7.56 15.59
N LYS A 85 11.32 -7.25 16.86
CA LYS A 85 10.67 -6.20 17.67
C LYS A 85 10.86 -4.81 17.06
N ALA A 86 11.86 -4.62 16.20
CA ALA A 86 12.06 -3.36 15.49
C ALA A 86 10.92 -3.06 14.49
N MET A 87 10.17 -4.07 14.05
CA MET A 87 9.01 -3.86 13.19
C MET A 87 7.85 -3.20 13.94
N GLU A 88 7.54 -3.65 15.15
CA GLU A 88 6.59 -2.97 16.04
C GLU A 88 7.00 -1.50 16.26
N SER A 89 8.26 -1.27 16.62
CA SER A 89 8.77 0.08 16.87
C SER A 89 8.64 0.98 15.64
N ALA A 90 8.83 0.45 14.43
CA ALA A 90 8.68 1.19 13.19
C ALA A 90 7.21 1.60 12.98
N PHE A 91 6.27 0.68 13.13
CA PHE A 91 4.84 0.99 13.00
C PHE A 91 4.33 1.95 14.08
N ARG A 92 4.80 1.86 15.32
CA ARG A 92 4.47 2.85 16.36
C ARG A 92 4.97 4.26 16.02
N LYS A 93 6.15 4.38 15.44
CA LYS A 93 6.67 5.66 14.95
C LYS A 93 5.83 6.22 13.80
N LEU A 94 5.39 5.36 12.87
CA LEU A 94 4.48 5.74 11.79
C LEU A 94 3.13 6.21 12.36
N ALA A 95 2.55 5.46 13.30
CA ALA A 95 1.31 5.85 13.97
C ALA A 95 1.42 7.21 14.68
N ALA A 96 2.52 7.46 15.38
CA ALA A 96 2.77 8.74 16.03
C ALA A 96 2.94 9.90 15.03
N ALA A 97 3.53 9.63 13.86
CA ALA A 97 3.71 10.61 12.79
C ALA A 97 2.41 10.96 12.06
N SER A 98 1.39 10.09 12.10
CA SER A 98 0.10 10.29 11.41
C SER A 98 -0.73 11.47 11.95
N GLY A 99 -0.40 12.00 13.12
CA GLY A 99 -1.01 13.22 13.69
C GLY A 99 -0.30 14.52 13.33
N GLY A 100 0.75 14.50 12.50
CA GLY A 100 1.59 15.65 12.17
C GLY A 100 1.14 16.44 10.95
N LYS A 101 2.02 17.35 10.48
CA LYS A 101 1.75 18.23 9.31
C LYS A 101 1.45 17.42 8.06
N LYS A 102 0.35 17.73 7.38
CA LYS A 102 -0.05 17.17 6.08
C LYS A 102 0.94 17.58 4.99
N GLY A 103 1.36 16.60 4.18
CA GLY A 103 2.15 16.79 2.97
C GLY A 103 3.60 16.31 3.13
N GLY A 104 3.92 15.18 2.51
CA GLY A 104 5.25 14.61 2.43
C GLY A 104 5.23 13.10 2.18
N THR A 105 6.40 12.50 2.00
CA THR A 105 6.55 11.05 1.77
C THR A 105 5.90 10.20 2.87
N MET A 106 5.94 10.69 4.11
CA MET A 106 5.34 10.01 5.26
C MET A 106 3.81 10.00 5.18
N ASP A 107 3.21 11.11 4.76
CA ASP A 107 1.75 11.23 4.60
C ASP A 107 1.24 10.34 3.47
N ASN A 108 1.97 10.26 2.36
CA ASN A 108 1.68 9.33 1.28
C ASN A 108 1.77 7.87 1.73
N MET A 109 2.80 7.51 2.50
CA MET A 109 2.96 6.17 3.03
C MET A 109 1.82 5.79 3.99
N LEU A 110 1.38 6.73 4.84
CA LEU A 110 0.24 6.52 5.73
C LEU A 110 -1.10 6.43 4.99
N SER A 111 -1.25 7.17 3.88
CA SER A 111 -2.46 7.13 3.06
C SER A 111 -2.61 5.84 2.26
N THR A 112 -1.50 5.25 1.82
CA THR A 112 -1.49 3.99 1.05
C THR A 112 -1.45 2.74 1.93
N HIS A 113 -0.92 2.86 3.16
CA HIS A 113 -0.75 1.77 4.15
C HIS A 113 -1.53 2.07 5.44
N PRO A 114 -2.82 1.75 5.50
CA PRO A 114 -3.68 2.12 6.62
C PRO A 114 -3.30 1.42 7.93
N ASP A 115 -3.75 2.04 9.02
CA ASP A 115 -3.79 1.52 10.38
C ASP A 115 -2.44 1.03 10.95
N PRO A 116 -1.40 1.88 10.99
CA PRO A 116 -0.10 1.49 11.53
C PRO A 116 -0.17 1.16 13.03
N GLY A 117 -1.18 1.65 13.78
CA GLY A 117 -1.37 1.37 15.19
C GLY A 117 -1.76 -0.09 15.43
N ALA A 118 -2.83 -0.56 14.82
CA ALA A 118 -3.26 -1.96 14.93
C ALA A 118 -2.21 -2.93 14.38
N ARG A 119 -1.50 -2.54 13.32
CA ARG A 119 -0.39 -3.33 12.77
C ARG A 119 0.78 -3.44 13.75
N ALA A 120 1.10 -2.37 14.49
CA ALA A 120 2.11 -2.41 15.56
C ALA A 120 1.74 -3.42 16.66
N ASP A 121 0.48 -3.44 17.10
CA ASP A 121 0.01 -4.38 18.09
C ASP A 121 0.10 -5.83 17.61
N ARG A 122 -0.31 -6.09 16.37
CA ARG A 122 -0.16 -7.40 15.74
C ARG A 122 1.30 -7.85 15.66
N MET A 123 2.23 -6.96 15.27
CA MET A 123 3.66 -7.27 15.20
C MET A 123 4.26 -7.59 16.56
N ARG A 124 3.84 -6.89 17.62
CA ARG A 124 4.24 -7.21 19.00
C ARG A 124 3.84 -8.65 19.35
N ASP A 125 2.59 -9.02 19.07
CA ASP A 125 2.05 -10.33 19.43
C ASP A 125 2.73 -11.45 18.64
N MET A 126 3.06 -11.22 17.38
CA MET A 126 3.77 -12.18 16.54
C MET A 126 5.28 -12.28 16.84
N ALA A 127 5.91 -11.21 17.31
CA ALA A 127 7.32 -11.23 17.69
C ALA A 127 7.56 -11.97 19.02
N ASN A 128 6.51 -12.16 19.83
CA ASN A 128 6.57 -12.87 21.09
C ASN A 128 6.20 -14.37 20.98
N LYS A 129 5.79 -14.81 19.80
CA LYS A 129 5.56 -16.22 19.45
C LYS A 129 6.82 -16.88 18.91
#